data_42d0266e9c3ad02afa16418dfec0858d
#
_entry.id   42d0266e9c3ad02afa16418dfec0858d
#
_cell.length_a   1.000
_cell.length_b   1.000
_cell.length_c   1.000
_cell.angle_alpha   90.00
_cell.angle_beta   90.00
_cell.angle_gamma   90.00
#
_symmetry.space_group_name_H-M   'P 1'
#
loop_
_entity.id
_entity.type
_entity.pdbx_description
1 polymer ?
#
loop_
_entity_poly.entity_id
_entity_poly.type
_entity_poly.pdbx_seq_one_letter_code
_entity_poly.pdbx_strand_id
1 'polypeptide(L)'
;LRSVLQSGMEIEAYAAFEPQGDLCAGIQTYIREQTGIQEAHVLPLGASDCYEQLRFTAVSDGRSAAKADPTGTTVLSCAPLDGVLRGFAPTMIKMDIEGMEPRALAGAAEMIRQYHPQLAVCVSHDISHLWSLPFQIKELYEGYRLLIGPSLFHLCSSRHTPLSTSR
;
A
#
# COMPACT_ATOMS: atom_id res chain seq x y z
N LEU A 1 4.99 -7.52 6.01
CA LEU A 1 5.56 -8.76 5.48
C LEU A 1 6.08 -9.66 6.61
N ARG A 2 7.05 -9.22 7.43
CA ARG A 2 7.67 -10.05 8.48
C ARG A 2 6.64 -10.76 9.39
N SER A 3 5.65 -10.04 9.90
CA SER A 3 4.62 -10.61 10.77
C SER A 3 3.76 -11.68 10.09
N VAL A 4 3.50 -11.50 8.79
CA VAL A 4 2.74 -12.48 7.97
C VAL A 4 3.55 -13.76 7.83
N LEU A 5 4.82 -13.68 7.47
CA LEU A 5 5.70 -14.85 7.34
C LEU A 5 5.92 -15.55 8.67
N GLN A 6 6.07 -14.79 9.77
CA GLN A 6 6.21 -15.38 11.11
C GLN A 6 4.96 -16.12 11.60
N SER A 7 3.78 -15.83 11.05
CA SER A 7 2.55 -16.58 11.34
C SER A 7 2.46 -17.92 10.58
N GLY A 8 3.45 -18.26 9.76
CA GLY A 8 3.48 -19.49 8.96
C GLY A 8 2.62 -19.44 7.70
N MET A 9 2.11 -18.25 7.32
CA MET A 9 1.38 -18.11 6.07
C MET A 9 2.34 -18.12 4.87
N GLU A 10 1.98 -18.88 3.86
CA GLU A 10 2.65 -18.84 2.56
C GLU A 10 2.09 -17.71 1.71
N ILE A 11 2.97 -17.04 0.98
CA ILE A 11 2.64 -15.95 0.08
C ILE A 11 2.92 -16.42 -1.35
N GLU A 12 1.87 -16.53 -2.15
CA GLU A 12 1.98 -16.89 -3.56
C GLU A 12 2.74 -15.82 -4.34
N ALA A 13 2.33 -14.57 -4.20
CA ALA A 13 3.00 -13.45 -4.85
C ALA A 13 3.04 -12.22 -3.94
N TYR A 14 4.16 -11.52 -3.96
CA TYR A 14 4.40 -10.30 -3.19
C TYR A 14 4.90 -9.18 -4.10
N ALA A 15 4.30 -8.00 -4.00
CA ALA A 15 4.77 -6.80 -4.66
C ALA A 15 5.00 -5.69 -3.65
N ALA A 16 6.14 -5.01 -3.74
CA ALA A 16 6.48 -3.84 -2.93
C ALA A 16 6.84 -2.65 -3.83
N PHE A 17 6.30 -1.49 -3.48
CA PHE A 17 6.69 -0.20 -4.00
C PHE A 17 7.52 0.50 -2.93
N GLU A 18 8.79 0.73 -3.19
CA GLU A 18 9.73 1.44 -2.30
C GLU A 18 10.64 2.32 -3.14
N PRO A 19 10.39 3.65 -3.18
CA PRO A 19 11.13 4.54 -4.07
C PRO A 19 12.58 4.81 -3.64
N GLN A 20 12.93 4.56 -2.38
CA GLN A 20 14.28 4.76 -1.87
C GLN A 20 15.15 3.55 -2.17
N GLY A 21 16.21 3.74 -2.96
CA GLY A 21 17.05 2.65 -3.49
C GLY A 21 17.65 1.76 -2.41
N ASP A 22 18.16 2.33 -1.32
CA ASP A 22 18.76 1.57 -0.22
C ASP A 22 17.72 0.70 0.51
N LEU A 23 16.52 1.25 0.74
CA LEU A 23 15.41 0.51 1.35
C LEU A 23 14.90 -0.57 0.40
N CYS A 24 14.78 -0.26 -0.88
CA CYS A 24 14.42 -1.23 -1.92
C CYS A 24 15.40 -2.42 -1.94
N ALA A 25 16.71 -2.16 -1.91
CA ALA A 25 17.74 -3.19 -1.83
C ALA A 25 17.65 -4.02 -0.53
N GLY A 26 17.34 -3.37 0.60
CA GLY A 26 17.10 -4.04 1.87
C GLY A 26 15.90 -4.99 1.84
N ILE A 27 14.79 -4.56 1.23
CA ILE A 27 13.60 -5.40 1.03
C ILE A 27 13.94 -6.61 0.15
N GLN A 28 14.64 -6.40 -0.97
CA GLN A 28 15.06 -7.47 -1.87
C GLN A 28 15.94 -8.50 -1.16
N THR A 29 16.89 -8.04 -0.36
CA THR A 29 17.76 -8.92 0.43
C THR A 29 16.94 -9.73 1.43
N TYR A 30 16.07 -9.07 2.20
CA TYR A 30 15.20 -9.75 3.15
C TYR A 30 14.34 -10.83 2.49
N ILE A 31 13.73 -10.53 1.33
CA ILE A 31 12.85 -11.47 0.63
C ILE A 31 13.61 -12.72 0.17
N ARG A 32 14.84 -12.57 -0.35
CA ARG A 32 15.66 -13.71 -0.80
C ARG A 32 15.98 -14.71 0.31
N GLU A 33 15.96 -14.27 1.55
CA GLU A 33 16.19 -15.11 2.72
C GLU A 33 14.91 -15.83 3.21
N GLN A 34 13.75 -15.51 2.62
CA GLN A 34 12.48 -16.09 3.04
C GLN A 34 12.09 -17.29 2.17
N THR A 35 11.62 -18.36 2.80
CA THR A 35 11.15 -19.57 2.12
C THR A 35 9.65 -19.58 1.85
N GLY A 36 8.89 -18.69 2.49
CA GLY A 36 7.43 -18.65 2.42
C GLY A 36 6.87 -17.73 1.31
N ILE A 37 7.69 -17.26 0.36
CA ILE A 37 7.27 -16.41 -0.75
C ILE A 37 7.65 -17.12 -2.05
N GLN A 38 6.66 -17.37 -2.92
CA GLN A 38 6.90 -18.08 -4.18
C GLN A 38 7.37 -17.12 -5.29
N GLU A 39 6.74 -15.94 -5.39
CA GLU A 39 7.09 -14.89 -6.35
C GLU A 39 7.18 -13.53 -5.64
N ALA A 40 8.19 -12.71 -5.99
CA ALA A 40 8.34 -11.39 -5.40
C ALA A 40 8.82 -10.34 -6.40
N HIS A 41 8.14 -9.19 -6.40
CA HIS A 41 8.49 -8.00 -7.17
C HIS A 41 8.78 -6.85 -6.20
N VAL A 42 9.99 -6.31 -6.22
CA VAL A 42 10.35 -5.11 -5.46
C VAL A 42 10.69 -4.02 -6.45
N LEU A 43 9.86 -3.02 -6.50
CA LEU A 43 9.87 -1.96 -7.50
C LEU A 43 10.42 -0.67 -6.88
N PRO A 44 11.47 -0.07 -7.46
CA PRO A 44 12.03 1.20 -6.97
C PRO A 44 11.15 2.38 -7.41
N LEU A 45 9.88 2.35 -7.04
CA LEU A 45 8.84 3.30 -7.42
C LEU A 45 8.02 3.72 -6.20
N GLY A 46 7.61 4.98 -6.18
CA GLY A 46 6.53 5.44 -5.31
C GLY A 46 5.17 5.09 -5.90
N ALA A 47 4.19 4.85 -5.04
CA ALA A 47 2.81 4.65 -5.46
C ALA A 47 2.12 6.00 -5.71
N SER A 48 1.47 6.16 -6.87
CA SER A 48 0.77 7.38 -7.27
C SER A 48 -0.41 7.06 -8.19
N ASP A 49 -1.16 8.07 -8.61
CA ASP A 49 -2.27 7.97 -9.57
C ASP A 49 -1.81 8.01 -11.04
N CYS A 50 -0.58 8.45 -11.29
CA CYS A 50 -0.02 8.54 -12.64
C CYS A 50 1.49 8.28 -12.65
N TYR A 51 2.05 8.12 -13.85
CA TYR A 51 3.50 8.07 -14.06
C TYR A 51 4.08 9.48 -13.96
N GLU A 52 4.90 9.71 -12.95
CA GLU A 52 5.49 11.02 -12.70
C GLU A 52 6.82 10.94 -11.95
N GLN A 53 7.51 12.06 -11.85
CA GLN A 53 8.64 12.25 -10.96
C GLN A 53 8.27 13.31 -9.92
N LEU A 54 8.37 12.94 -8.66
CA LEU A 54 8.13 13.85 -7.54
C LEU A 54 9.43 14.18 -6.83
N ARG A 55 9.49 15.39 -6.27
CA ARG A 55 10.56 15.80 -5.38
C ARG A 55 10.20 15.46 -3.95
N PHE A 56 11.19 15.04 -3.20
CA PHE A 56 11.06 14.65 -1.81
C PHE A 56 12.17 15.29 -0.98
N THR A 57 11.83 15.67 0.24
CA THR A 57 12.82 16.04 1.24
C THR A 57 13.20 14.78 2.01
N ALA A 58 14.48 14.41 1.95
CA ALA A 58 15.01 13.34 2.80
C ALA A 58 15.00 13.80 4.26
N VAL A 59 14.37 13.03 5.13
CA VAL A 59 14.45 13.28 6.58
C VAL A 59 15.71 12.59 7.11
N SER A 60 16.61 13.39 7.66
CA SER A 60 17.97 12.97 8.05
C SER A 60 18.06 12.05 9.27
N ASP A 61 16.93 11.73 9.91
CA ASP A 61 16.90 10.94 11.14
C ASP A 61 16.74 9.42 10.93
N GLY A 62 16.66 8.98 9.69
CA GLY A 62 16.54 7.56 9.32
C GLY A 62 15.25 6.86 9.81
N ARG A 63 14.30 7.61 10.34
CA ARG A 63 13.04 7.08 10.91
C ARG A 63 11.80 7.49 10.15
N SER A 64 11.87 8.55 9.37
CA SER A 64 10.72 9.06 8.62
C SER A 64 10.93 8.83 7.15
N ALA A 65 9.91 8.34 6.49
CA ALA A 65 9.89 8.25 5.06
C ALA A 65 9.91 9.66 4.42
N ALA A 66 10.46 9.75 3.23
CA ALA A 66 10.55 11.00 2.50
C ALA A 66 9.14 11.50 2.15
N LYS A 67 8.81 12.72 2.57
CA LYS A 67 7.54 13.37 2.20
C LYS A 67 7.67 14.07 0.86
N ALA A 68 6.62 14.00 0.03
CA ALA A 68 6.57 14.75 -1.22
C ALA A 68 6.63 16.27 -0.93
N ASP A 69 7.61 16.95 -1.50
CA ASP A 69 7.90 18.37 -1.27
C ASP A 69 8.48 18.98 -2.56
N PRO A 70 7.82 19.98 -3.15
CA PRO A 70 8.32 20.63 -4.35
C PRO A 70 9.74 21.22 -4.22
N THR A 71 10.17 21.54 -2.99
CA THR A 71 11.51 22.07 -2.68
C THR A 71 12.53 20.97 -2.38
N GLY A 72 12.09 19.71 -2.34
CA GLY A 72 12.93 18.56 -2.04
C GLY A 72 14.06 18.37 -3.03
N THR A 73 15.17 17.83 -2.55
CA THR A 73 16.39 17.60 -3.33
C THR A 73 16.44 16.24 -4.00
N THR A 74 15.69 15.27 -3.50
CA THR A 74 15.64 13.90 -4.05
C THR A 74 14.48 13.79 -5.04
N VAL A 75 14.75 13.26 -6.23
CA VAL A 75 13.72 12.98 -7.25
C VAL A 75 13.45 11.49 -7.26
N LEU A 76 12.19 11.12 -7.06
CA LEU A 76 11.73 9.73 -7.07
C LEU A 76 10.71 9.54 -8.19
N SER A 77 10.79 8.39 -8.87
CA SER A 77 9.80 8.01 -9.87
C SER A 77 8.60 7.36 -9.18
N CYS A 78 7.40 7.77 -9.60
CA CYS A 78 6.14 7.25 -9.08
C CYS A 78 5.29 6.69 -10.22
N ALA A 79 4.46 5.70 -9.90
CA ALA A 79 3.61 5.06 -10.88
C ALA A 79 2.30 4.53 -10.26
N PRO A 80 1.23 4.39 -11.08
CA PRO A 80 -0.01 3.75 -10.63
C PRO A 80 0.17 2.23 -10.54
N LEU A 81 -0.39 1.63 -9.49
CA LEU A 81 -0.35 0.18 -9.28
C LEU A 81 -1.01 -0.55 -10.45
N ASP A 82 -2.15 -0.08 -10.93
CA ASP A 82 -2.89 -0.65 -12.05
C ASP A 82 -2.05 -0.70 -13.35
N GLY A 83 -1.16 0.28 -13.53
CA GLY A 83 -0.30 0.38 -14.69
C GLY A 83 0.91 -0.56 -14.64
N VAL A 84 1.47 -0.78 -13.46
CA VAL A 84 2.71 -1.55 -13.25
C VAL A 84 2.43 -3.02 -12.95
N LEU A 85 1.40 -3.32 -12.16
CA LEU A 85 1.05 -4.67 -11.71
C LEU A 85 -0.10 -5.27 -12.55
N ARG A 86 -0.03 -5.16 -13.86
CA ARG A 86 -1.06 -5.71 -14.76
C ARG A 86 -1.22 -7.21 -14.58
N GLY A 87 -2.45 -7.66 -14.30
CA GLY A 87 -2.75 -9.07 -14.08
C GLY A 87 -2.43 -9.58 -12.68
N PHE A 88 -1.86 -8.75 -11.81
CA PHE A 88 -1.65 -9.08 -10.41
C PHE A 88 -2.99 -8.96 -9.66
N ALA A 89 -3.43 -10.05 -9.03
CA ALA A 89 -4.69 -10.14 -8.31
C ALA A 89 -4.44 -10.09 -6.79
N PRO A 90 -4.31 -8.91 -6.17
CA PRO A 90 -3.98 -8.81 -4.77
C PRO A 90 -5.12 -9.31 -3.88
N THR A 91 -4.78 -10.05 -2.84
CA THR A 91 -5.70 -10.39 -1.74
C THR A 91 -5.62 -9.36 -0.61
N MET A 92 -4.50 -8.64 -0.50
CA MET A 92 -4.26 -7.60 0.48
C MET A 92 -3.39 -6.49 -0.11
N ILE A 93 -3.73 -5.24 0.21
CA ILE A 93 -2.89 -4.05 -0.08
C ILE A 93 -2.67 -3.30 1.23
N LYS A 94 -1.40 -3.05 1.57
CA LYS A 94 -1.03 -2.17 2.69
C LYS A 94 -0.42 -0.88 2.14
N MET A 95 -0.88 0.25 2.63
CA MET A 95 -0.35 1.58 2.32
C MET A 95 0.01 2.32 3.61
N ASP A 96 1.26 2.77 3.67
CA ASP A 96 1.84 3.56 4.76
C ASP A 96 2.94 4.39 4.10
N ILE A 97 2.52 5.47 3.40
CA ILE A 97 3.29 6.12 2.34
C ILE A 97 3.29 7.64 2.46
N GLU A 98 3.30 8.11 3.71
CA GLU A 98 3.61 9.49 4.09
C GLU A 98 2.72 10.56 3.42
N GLY A 99 1.41 10.24 3.32
CA GLY A 99 0.40 11.18 2.82
C GLY A 99 0.04 11.00 1.33
N MET A 100 0.67 10.05 0.64
CA MET A 100 0.35 9.73 -0.76
C MET A 100 -0.79 8.72 -0.91
N GLU A 101 -1.41 8.29 0.19
CA GLU A 101 -2.46 7.27 0.23
C GLU A 101 -3.64 7.59 -0.71
N PRO A 102 -4.17 8.83 -0.79
CA PRO A 102 -5.28 9.14 -1.70
C PRO A 102 -4.90 8.91 -3.17
N ARG A 103 -3.68 9.29 -3.55
CA ARG A 103 -3.19 9.13 -4.92
C ARG A 103 -2.89 7.67 -5.24
N ALA A 104 -2.28 6.94 -4.31
CA ALA A 104 -2.02 5.52 -4.47
C ALA A 104 -3.31 4.69 -4.59
N LEU A 105 -4.36 5.02 -3.81
CA LEU A 105 -5.69 4.41 -3.95
C LEU A 105 -6.31 4.70 -5.33
N ALA A 106 -6.15 5.93 -5.84
CA ALA A 106 -6.61 6.27 -7.19
C ALA A 106 -5.83 5.47 -8.26
N GLY A 107 -4.52 5.29 -8.09
CA GLY A 107 -3.68 4.50 -8.99
C GLY A 107 -3.84 2.98 -8.87
N ALA A 108 -4.61 2.51 -7.90
CA ALA A 108 -4.98 1.10 -7.69
C ALA A 108 -6.49 0.86 -7.89
N ALA A 109 -7.19 1.83 -8.46
CA ALA A 109 -8.66 1.83 -8.49
C ALA A 109 -9.24 0.65 -9.29
N GLU A 110 -8.63 0.26 -10.41
CA GLU A 110 -9.09 -0.84 -11.25
C GLU A 110 -8.92 -2.18 -10.51
N MET A 111 -7.73 -2.44 -9.94
CA MET A 111 -7.50 -3.70 -9.21
C MET A 111 -8.35 -3.78 -7.93
N ILE A 112 -8.57 -2.65 -7.23
CA ILE A 112 -9.45 -2.63 -6.05
C ILE A 112 -10.88 -2.97 -6.44
N ARG A 113 -11.41 -2.38 -7.52
CA ARG A 113 -12.77 -2.69 -8.01
C ARG A 113 -12.92 -4.11 -8.52
N GLN A 114 -11.88 -4.65 -9.13
CA GLN A 114 -11.90 -5.99 -9.73
C GLN A 114 -11.74 -7.09 -8.68
N TYR A 115 -10.78 -6.95 -7.78
CA TYR A 115 -10.37 -8.04 -6.88
C TYR A 115 -10.86 -7.88 -5.45
N HIS A 116 -11.30 -6.68 -5.06
CA HIS A 116 -11.75 -6.36 -3.70
C HIS A 116 -10.77 -6.83 -2.61
N PRO A 117 -9.47 -6.48 -2.68
CA PRO A 117 -8.48 -6.92 -1.69
C PRO A 117 -8.82 -6.37 -0.30
N GLN A 118 -8.30 -6.98 0.75
CA GLN A 118 -8.27 -6.32 2.05
C GLN A 118 -7.36 -5.08 1.95
N LEU A 119 -7.80 -3.96 2.51
CA LEU A 119 -7.02 -2.74 2.52
C LEU A 119 -6.58 -2.40 3.95
N ALA A 120 -5.30 -2.13 4.14
CA ALA A 120 -4.73 -1.58 5.37
C ALA A 120 -4.06 -0.25 5.00
N VAL A 121 -4.74 0.87 5.25
CA VAL A 121 -4.30 2.20 4.80
C VAL A 121 -4.04 3.09 6.01
N CYS A 122 -2.85 3.69 6.08
CA CYS A 122 -2.49 4.64 7.12
C CYS A 122 -3.29 5.94 6.95
N VAL A 123 -3.83 6.47 8.04
CA VAL A 123 -4.63 7.71 8.06
C VAL A 123 -4.02 8.79 8.95
N SER A 124 -2.79 8.58 9.43
CA SER A 124 -2.15 9.48 10.40
C SER A 124 -1.30 10.58 9.77
N HIS A 125 -1.03 10.51 8.47
CA HIS A 125 -0.14 11.47 7.80
C HIS A 125 -0.79 12.82 7.52
N ASP A 126 -2.13 12.85 7.39
CA ASP A 126 -2.93 14.07 7.26
C ASP A 126 -4.25 13.88 8.01
N ILE A 127 -4.65 14.89 8.77
CA ILE A 127 -5.90 14.84 9.54
C ILE A 127 -7.13 14.63 8.64
N SER A 128 -7.09 15.14 7.41
CA SER A 128 -8.18 14.96 6.44
C SER A 128 -8.36 13.51 6.00
N HIS A 129 -7.32 12.67 6.12
CA HIS A 129 -7.37 11.25 5.77
C HIS A 129 -8.35 10.46 6.64
N LEU A 130 -8.66 10.94 7.85
CA LEU A 130 -9.64 10.29 8.73
C LEU A 130 -11.05 10.22 8.12
N TRP A 131 -11.39 11.12 7.22
CA TRP A 131 -12.69 11.09 6.53
C TRP A 131 -12.58 10.94 5.01
N SER A 132 -11.57 11.54 4.35
CA SER A 132 -11.43 11.47 2.90
C SER A 132 -11.13 10.05 2.40
N LEU A 133 -10.22 9.31 3.04
CA LEU A 133 -9.89 7.94 2.66
C LEU A 133 -11.06 6.96 2.85
N PRO A 134 -11.82 6.99 3.98
CA PRO A 134 -13.05 6.21 4.09
C PRO A 134 -14.04 6.43 2.94
N PHE A 135 -14.29 7.68 2.56
CA PHE A 135 -15.17 7.99 1.43
C PHE A 135 -14.61 7.47 0.11
N GLN A 136 -13.35 7.74 -0.18
CA GLN A 136 -12.69 7.24 -1.41
C GLN A 136 -12.73 5.71 -1.51
N ILE A 137 -12.46 5.00 -0.42
CA ILE A 137 -12.52 3.52 -0.40
C ILE A 137 -13.94 3.03 -0.65
N LYS A 138 -14.95 3.69 -0.09
CA LYS A 138 -16.36 3.36 -0.35
C LYS A 138 -16.78 3.63 -1.79
N GLU A 139 -16.28 4.68 -2.42
CA GLU A 139 -16.49 4.95 -3.85
C GLU A 139 -15.85 3.88 -4.76
N LEU A 140 -14.72 3.31 -4.35
CA LEU A 140 -14.08 2.21 -5.07
C LEU A 140 -14.89 0.92 -4.98
N TYR A 141 -15.41 0.60 -3.79
CA TYR A 141 -16.28 -0.55 -3.56
C TYR A 141 -17.13 -0.36 -2.29
N GLU A 142 -18.44 -0.21 -2.46
CA GLU A 142 -19.37 0.02 -1.36
C GLU A 142 -19.41 -1.12 -0.33
N GLY A 143 -19.11 -2.36 -0.76
CA GLY A 143 -19.13 -3.56 0.08
C GLY A 143 -18.06 -3.61 1.16
N TYR A 144 -17.13 -2.68 1.21
CA TYR A 144 -16.12 -2.63 2.28
C TYR A 144 -16.73 -2.27 3.63
N ARG A 145 -16.36 -3.03 4.66
CA ARG A 145 -16.54 -2.65 6.06
C ARG A 145 -15.27 -1.94 6.51
N LEU A 146 -15.42 -0.75 7.08
CA LEU A 146 -14.30 0.08 7.51
C LEU A 146 -14.10 -0.05 9.01
N LEU A 147 -12.87 -0.28 9.43
CA LEU A 147 -12.46 -0.40 10.83
C LEU A 147 -11.28 0.53 11.04
N ILE A 148 -11.33 1.37 12.05
CA ILE A 148 -10.19 2.19 12.49
C ILE A 148 -9.59 1.50 13.71
N GLY A 149 -8.34 1.06 13.58
CA GLY A 149 -7.62 0.39 14.66
C GLY A 149 -6.99 1.39 15.63
N PRO A 150 -6.99 1.10 16.95
CA PRO A 150 -6.47 2.02 17.96
C PRO A 150 -4.95 2.14 18.00
N SER A 151 -4.21 1.19 17.42
CA SER A 151 -2.77 1.10 17.62
C SER A 151 -1.91 1.72 16.51
N LEU A 152 -2.47 2.08 15.35
CA LEU A 152 -1.69 2.63 14.22
C LEU A 152 -2.49 3.56 13.31
N PHE A 153 -3.66 4.03 13.70
CA PHE A 153 -4.51 4.86 12.83
C PHE A 153 -4.58 4.32 11.39
N HIS A 154 -4.74 3.00 11.26
CA HIS A 154 -4.93 2.34 9.98
C HIS A 154 -6.40 2.10 9.74
N LEU A 155 -6.84 2.39 8.55
CA LEU A 155 -8.15 2.00 8.06
C LEU A 155 -8.04 0.60 7.48
N CYS A 156 -8.71 -0.38 8.10
CA CYS A 156 -8.83 -1.72 7.57
C CYS A 156 -10.18 -1.90 6.89
N SER A 157 -10.18 -2.50 5.73
CA SER A 157 -11.41 -2.88 5.03
C SER A 157 -11.46 -4.40 4.88
N SER A 158 -12.63 -4.99 5.04
CA SER A 158 -12.85 -6.41 4.78
C SER A 158 -14.02 -6.60 3.82
N ARG A 159 -13.95 -7.65 3.00
CA ARG A 159 -15.13 -8.07 2.22
C ARG A 159 -16.26 -8.45 3.17
N HIS A 160 -17.46 -8.07 2.83
CA HIS A 160 -18.64 -8.58 3.52
C HIS A 160 -18.84 -10.04 3.07
N THR A 161 -18.39 -11.01 3.85
CA THR A 161 -18.89 -12.37 3.71
C THR A 161 -20.31 -12.35 4.30
N PRO A 162 -21.38 -12.55 3.52
CA PRO A 162 -22.70 -12.66 4.10
C PRO A 162 -22.67 -13.80 5.09
N LEU A 163 -23.05 -13.52 6.34
CA LEU A 163 -23.26 -14.59 7.33
C LEU A 163 -24.25 -15.57 6.68
N SER A 164 -23.80 -16.80 6.44
CA SER A 164 -24.72 -17.84 6.04
C SER A 164 -25.73 -17.98 7.16
N THR A 165 -26.95 -17.49 6.93
CA THR A 165 -28.09 -17.83 7.78
C THR A 165 -28.39 -19.29 7.53
N SER A 166 -27.69 -20.16 8.24
CA SER A 166 -28.14 -21.54 8.44
C SER A 166 -29.38 -21.48 9.34
N ARG A 167 -30.53 -21.75 8.71
CA ARG A 167 -31.76 -22.08 9.40
C ARG A 167 -31.65 -23.53 9.95
#